data_aa0b3a9b5eea00eefdda16deccc34617
#
_entry.id   aa0b3a9b5eea00eefdda16deccc34617
#
_cell.length_a   1.000
_cell.length_b   1.000
_cell.length_c   1.000
_cell.angle_alpha   90.00
_cell.angle_beta   90.00
_cell.angle_gamma   90.00
#
_symmetry.space_group_name_H-M   'P 1'
#
loop_
_entity.id
_entity.type
_entity.pdbx_description
1 polymer ?
#
loop_
_entity_poly.entity_id
_entity_poly.type
_entity_poly.pdbx_seq_one_letter_code
_entity_poly.pdbx_strand_id
1 'polypeptide(L)'
;MTRLDAQDARIEAIVGNDEETSFDDCVDKFYDHLSKSLQLPCDVTGIEDFRWEEYYVIGPGSPKEYERLRKNQPSYQDTFELVAIEQEVHSEWMMFYEDLAGCVRRKSDGKEFYLGLAEIKAVDKKSVNYQLLDDYAVWFVNNR
;
A
#
# COMPACT_ATOMS: atom_id res chain seq x y z
N MET A 1 -24.15 10.83 8.60
CA MET A 1 -22.82 10.21 8.72
C MET A 1 -21.89 10.79 7.68
N THR A 2 -20.74 11.28 8.09
CA THR A 2 -19.73 11.80 7.17
C THR A 2 -18.95 10.65 6.53
N ARG A 3 -18.16 10.95 5.49
CA ARG A 3 -17.27 9.98 4.85
C ARG A 3 -16.27 9.38 5.84
N LEU A 4 -15.69 10.23 6.71
CA LEU A 4 -14.71 9.78 7.72
C LEU A 4 -15.34 8.88 8.76
N ASP A 5 -16.58 9.21 9.19
CA ASP A 5 -17.29 8.36 10.16
C ASP A 5 -17.61 6.98 9.57
N ALA A 6 -17.94 6.93 8.27
CA ALA A 6 -18.20 5.66 7.59
C ALA A 6 -16.92 4.83 7.47
N GLN A 7 -15.78 5.47 7.19
CA GLN A 7 -14.48 4.79 7.14
C GLN A 7 -14.09 4.26 8.50
N ASP A 8 -14.23 5.06 9.55
CA ASP A 8 -13.93 4.63 10.92
C ASP A 8 -14.77 3.43 11.33
N ALA A 9 -16.05 3.43 10.96
CA ALA A 9 -16.94 2.31 11.25
C ALA A 9 -16.50 1.03 10.53
N ARG A 10 -16.05 1.12 9.27
CA ARG A 10 -15.55 -0.04 8.54
C ARG A 10 -14.26 -0.58 9.15
N ILE A 11 -13.35 0.31 9.54
CA ILE A 11 -12.10 -0.08 10.19
C ILE A 11 -12.39 -0.78 11.51
N GLU A 12 -13.25 -0.20 12.34
CA GLU A 12 -13.64 -0.80 13.62
C GLU A 12 -14.29 -2.18 13.44
N ALA A 13 -15.09 -2.34 12.38
CA ALA A 13 -15.68 -3.63 12.07
C ALA A 13 -14.64 -4.72 11.75
N ILE A 14 -13.48 -4.32 11.24
CA ILE A 14 -12.38 -5.24 10.91
C ILE A 14 -11.52 -5.54 12.12
N VAL A 15 -11.03 -4.51 12.80
CA VAL A 15 -10.04 -4.66 13.89
C VAL A 15 -10.66 -4.74 15.27
N GLY A 16 -11.92 -4.34 15.43
CA GLY A 16 -12.58 -4.24 16.72
C GLY A 16 -12.23 -2.97 17.45
N ASN A 17 -12.73 -2.83 18.67
CA ASN A 17 -12.51 -1.67 19.53
C ASN A 17 -11.86 -2.06 20.85
N ASP A 18 -11.26 -3.23 20.94
CA ASP A 18 -10.57 -3.73 22.13
C ASP A 18 -9.18 -3.09 22.22
N GLU A 19 -8.96 -2.25 23.22
CA GLU A 19 -7.69 -1.57 23.44
C GLU A 19 -6.54 -2.52 23.76
N GLU A 20 -6.83 -3.75 24.16
CA GLU A 20 -5.81 -4.76 24.43
C GLU A 20 -5.33 -5.48 23.17
N THR A 21 -6.02 -5.31 22.05
CA THR A 21 -5.60 -5.93 20.79
C THR A 21 -4.32 -5.27 20.29
N SER A 22 -3.28 -6.08 20.06
CA SER A 22 -1.99 -5.56 19.60
C SER A 22 -2.07 -5.06 18.15
N PHE A 23 -1.09 -4.23 17.77
CA PHE A 23 -0.93 -3.79 16.39
C PHE A 23 -0.81 -4.98 15.43
N ASP A 24 0.03 -5.96 15.79
CA ASP A 24 0.23 -7.16 14.95
C ASP A 24 -1.05 -7.96 14.76
N ASP A 25 -1.86 -8.08 15.80
CA ASP A 25 -3.16 -8.74 15.71
C ASP A 25 -4.11 -8.01 14.77
N CYS A 26 -4.07 -6.68 14.79
CA CYS A 26 -4.87 -5.87 13.87
C CYS A 26 -4.41 -6.04 12.42
N VAL A 27 -3.10 -6.10 12.18
CA VAL A 27 -2.55 -6.37 10.85
C VAL A 27 -3.03 -7.72 10.35
N ASP A 28 -3.01 -8.75 11.21
CA ASP A 28 -3.52 -10.09 10.87
C ASP A 28 -4.99 -10.05 10.49
N LYS A 29 -5.79 -9.30 11.23
CA LYS A 29 -7.22 -9.14 10.93
C LYS A 29 -7.45 -8.47 9.59
N PHE A 30 -6.67 -7.42 9.29
CA PHE A 30 -6.73 -6.78 7.98
C PHE A 30 -6.30 -7.72 6.87
N TYR A 31 -5.21 -8.46 7.07
CA TYR A 31 -4.75 -9.43 6.08
C TYR A 31 -5.86 -10.44 5.74
N ASP A 32 -6.50 -10.98 6.77
CA ASP A 32 -7.58 -11.96 6.57
C ASP A 32 -8.76 -11.33 5.82
N HIS A 33 -9.16 -10.13 6.21
CA HIS A 33 -10.25 -9.41 5.55
C HIS A 33 -9.92 -9.09 4.09
N LEU A 34 -8.73 -8.55 3.82
CA LEU A 34 -8.31 -8.18 2.47
C LEU A 34 -8.14 -9.41 1.58
N SER A 35 -7.63 -10.51 2.13
CA SER A 35 -7.47 -11.76 1.38
C SER A 35 -8.80 -12.30 0.87
N LYS A 36 -9.87 -12.06 1.60
CA LYS A 36 -11.22 -12.51 1.24
C LYS A 36 -11.96 -11.52 0.36
N SER A 37 -11.61 -10.23 0.45
CA SER A 37 -12.42 -9.15 -0.13
C SER A 37 -11.81 -8.49 -1.36
N LEU A 38 -10.47 -8.43 -1.47
CA LEU A 38 -9.83 -7.85 -2.63
C LEU A 38 -10.13 -8.66 -3.88
N GLN A 39 -10.44 -7.95 -4.96
CA GLN A 39 -10.66 -8.55 -6.27
C GLN A 39 -9.37 -8.42 -7.09
N LEU A 40 -8.52 -9.44 -7.05
CA LEU A 40 -7.22 -9.44 -7.69
C LEU A 40 -7.22 -10.24 -8.98
N PRO A 41 -6.39 -9.87 -9.97
CA PRO A 41 -5.47 -8.73 -9.95
C PRO A 41 -6.19 -7.40 -10.16
N CYS A 42 -5.56 -6.31 -9.71
CA CYS A 42 -6.08 -4.97 -9.95
C CYS A 42 -4.93 -3.98 -10.13
N ASP A 43 -5.22 -2.89 -10.84
CA ASP A 43 -4.23 -1.86 -11.08
C ASP A 43 -4.10 -0.94 -9.86
N VAL A 44 -2.86 -0.71 -9.46
CA VAL A 44 -2.51 0.15 -8.32
C VAL A 44 -1.41 1.11 -8.70
N THR A 45 -1.25 2.16 -7.90
CA THR A 45 -0.17 3.14 -8.04
C THR A 45 0.23 3.63 -6.64
N GLY A 46 1.33 4.35 -6.54
CA GLY A 46 1.77 4.90 -5.25
C GLY A 46 0.87 6.01 -4.74
N ILE A 47 0.69 6.08 -3.43
CA ILE A 47 -0.02 7.19 -2.78
C ILE A 47 0.87 8.43 -2.77
N GLU A 48 2.13 8.26 -2.35
CA GLU A 48 3.15 9.31 -2.28
C GLU A 48 4.48 8.73 -2.75
N ASP A 49 5.49 9.59 -2.89
CA ASP A 49 6.84 9.15 -3.25
C ASP A 49 7.31 8.00 -2.35
N PHE A 50 7.94 7.01 -2.96
CA PHE A 50 8.50 5.88 -2.22
C PHE A 50 9.79 6.32 -1.51
N ARG A 51 10.21 5.56 -0.51
CA ARG A 51 11.35 5.90 0.34
C ARG A 51 12.61 6.29 -0.45
N TRP A 52 12.97 5.52 -1.48
CA TRP A 52 14.15 5.81 -2.28
C TRP A 52 14.02 7.09 -3.11
N GLU A 53 12.76 7.51 -3.39
CA GLU A 53 12.48 8.65 -4.23
C GLU A 53 12.56 10.00 -3.51
N GLU A 54 12.48 10.01 -2.19
CA GLU A 54 12.47 11.24 -1.39
C GLU A 54 13.65 12.17 -1.73
N TYR A 55 14.84 11.58 -1.88
CA TYR A 55 16.04 12.32 -2.21
C TYR A 55 15.91 13.10 -3.51
N TYR A 56 15.15 12.56 -4.47
CA TYR A 56 14.97 13.15 -5.80
C TYR A 56 13.73 14.01 -5.94
N VAL A 57 12.66 13.67 -5.26
CA VAL A 57 11.36 14.36 -5.35
C VAL A 57 11.35 15.61 -4.48
N ILE A 58 11.83 15.49 -3.24
CA ILE A 58 11.79 16.56 -2.24
C ILE A 58 13.20 17.13 -2.01
N GLY A 59 14.21 16.30 -2.10
CA GLY A 59 15.59 16.65 -1.80
C GLY A 59 16.39 17.15 -3.00
N PRO A 60 17.74 17.21 -2.87
CA PRO A 60 18.62 17.81 -3.87
C PRO A 60 19.05 16.88 -5.00
N GLY A 61 18.45 15.69 -5.12
CA GLY A 61 18.87 14.72 -6.13
C GLY A 61 18.66 15.21 -7.56
N SER A 62 19.53 14.76 -8.46
CA SER A 62 19.50 15.15 -9.86
C SER A 62 18.29 14.54 -10.59
N PRO A 63 17.49 15.36 -11.32
CA PRO A 63 16.38 14.80 -12.13
C PRO A 63 16.84 13.77 -13.15
N LYS A 64 18.02 13.94 -13.72
CA LYS A 64 18.58 13.01 -14.71
C LYS A 64 18.92 11.67 -14.09
N GLU A 65 19.51 11.67 -12.90
CA GLU A 65 19.80 10.44 -12.17
C GLU A 65 18.51 9.74 -11.74
N TYR A 66 17.53 10.50 -11.29
CA TYR A 66 16.22 9.98 -10.93
C TYR A 66 15.59 9.21 -12.09
N GLU A 67 15.55 9.80 -13.27
CA GLU A 67 14.99 9.14 -14.45
C GLU A 67 15.77 7.86 -14.82
N ARG A 68 17.08 7.88 -14.64
CA ARG A 68 17.92 6.69 -14.89
C ARG A 68 17.58 5.56 -13.92
N LEU A 69 17.42 5.89 -12.63
CA LEU A 69 17.12 4.91 -11.59
C LEU A 69 15.72 4.31 -11.74
N ARG A 70 14.76 5.10 -12.19
CA ARG A 70 13.38 4.64 -12.37
C ARG A 70 13.26 3.45 -13.34
N LYS A 71 14.22 3.26 -14.21
CA LYS A 71 14.18 2.13 -15.16
C LYS A 71 14.20 0.79 -14.43
N ASN A 72 14.90 0.71 -13.32
CA ASN A 72 15.09 -0.55 -12.59
C ASN A 72 14.47 -0.55 -11.18
N GLN A 73 14.01 0.61 -10.71
CA GLN A 73 13.45 0.77 -9.37
C GLN A 73 11.98 1.19 -9.46
N PRO A 74 11.12 0.74 -8.55
CA PRO A 74 9.70 1.09 -8.61
C PRO A 74 9.49 2.55 -8.24
N SER A 75 8.64 3.25 -9.00
CA SER A 75 8.26 4.64 -8.71
C SER A 75 6.80 4.73 -8.29
N TYR A 76 6.51 5.66 -7.38
CA TYR A 76 5.13 5.94 -7.00
C TYR A 76 4.26 6.42 -8.16
N GLN A 77 4.89 6.87 -9.24
CA GLN A 77 4.21 7.32 -10.46
C GLN A 77 3.89 6.19 -11.42
N ASP A 78 4.47 5.01 -11.20
CA ASP A 78 4.22 3.85 -12.05
C ASP A 78 2.84 3.28 -11.78
N THR A 79 2.28 2.61 -12.79
CA THR A 79 1.10 1.76 -12.61
C THR A 79 1.56 0.32 -12.52
N PHE A 80 1.07 -0.38 -11.51
CA PHE A 80 1.39 -1.77 -11.25
C PHE A 80 0.12 -2.59 -11.25
N GLU A 81 0.27 -3.89 -11.52
CA GLU A 81 -0.78 -4.87 -11.27
C GLU A 81 -0.52 -5.52 -9.92
N LEU A 82 -1.44 -5.37 -8.98
CA LEU A 82 -1.37 -6.04 -7.68
C LEU A 82 -1.90 -7.45 -7.88
N VAL A 83 -1.03 -8.45 -7.71
CA VAL A 83 -1.38 -9.85 -7.97
C VAL A 83 -1.63 -10.65 -6.71
N ALA A 84 -1.05 -10.24 -5.58
CA ALA A 84 -1.22 -10.93 -4.30
C ALA A 84 -0.82 -10.01 -3.15
N ILE A 85 -1.24 -10.37 -1.95
CA ILE A 85 -0.77 -9.74 -0.70
C ILE A 85 -0.15 -10.82 0.17
N GLU A 86 0.87 -10.46 0.93
CA GLU A 86 1.61 -11.40 1.79
C GLU A 86 1.93 -10.80 3.15
N GLN A 87 1.97 -11.67 4.16
CA GLN A 87 2.42 -11.31 5.51
C GLN A 87 3.89 -11.67 5.67
N GLU A 88 4.55 -10.97 6.60
CA GLU A 88 5.92 -11.28 7.02
C GLU A 88 6.94 -11.26 5.89
N VAL A 89 6.67 -10.46 4.87
CA VAL A 89 7.60 -10.19 3.78
C VAL A 89 8.03 -8.73 3.88
N HIS A 90 9.33 -8.49 3.78
CA HIS A 90 9.87 -7.14 3.77
C HIS A 90 10.89 -7.01 2.63
N SER A 91 10.71 -5.99 1.79
CA SER A 91 11.65 -5.68 0.71
C SER A 91 12.32 -4.33 0.96
N GLU A 92 13.40 -4.10 0.24
CA GLU A 92 14.12 -2.81 0.29
C GLU A 92 13.26 -1.63 -0.16
N TRP A 93 12.16 -1.89 -0.88
CA TRP A 93 11.27 -0.83 -1.39
C TRP A 93 10.22 -0.39 -0.38
N MET A 94 10.01 -1.19 0.66
CA MET A 94 8.97 -0.92 1.67
C MET A 94 9.49 0.05 2.73
N MET A 95 8.70 1.09 3.02
CA MET A 95 9.07 2.08 4.03
C MET A 95 8.99 1.50 5.45
N PHE A 96 7.99 0.67 5.73
CA PHE A 96 7.74 0.16 7.08
C PHE A 96 7.87 -1.35 7.13
N TYR A 97 8.63 -1.82 8.12
CA TYR A 97 8.90 -3.23 8.30
C TYR A 97 7.64 -4.04 8.63
N GLU A 98 6.73 -3.44 9.39
CA GLU A 98 5.52 -4.10 9.88
C GLU A 98 4.35 -4.10 8.88
N ASP A 99 4.51 -3.46 7.72
CA ASP A 99 3.46 -3.38 6.70
C ASP A 99 3.23 -4.74 6.03
N LEU A 100 2.02 -4.95 5.53
CA LEU A 100 1.75 -6.04 4.61
C LEU A 100 2.45 -5.77 3.29
N ALA A 101 2.88 -6.83 2.60
CA ALA A 101 3.52 -6.69 1.31
C ALA A 101 2.52 -6.88 0.18
N GLY A 102 2.53 -5.96 -0.79
CA GLY A 102 1.83 -6.13 -2.05
C GLY A 102 2.79 -6.68 -3.10
N CYS A 103 2.48 -7.86 -3.64
CA CYS A 103 3.17 -8.43 -4.77
C CYS A 103 2.69 -7.73 -6.04
N VAL A 104 3.53 -6.94 -6.66
CA VAL A 104 3.13 -6.13 -7.81
C VAL A 104 4.00 -6.40 -9.03
N ARG A 105 3.41 -6.23 -10.20
CA ARG A 105 4.10 -6.28 -11.49
C ARG A 105 3.93 -4.95 -12.19
N ARG A 106 5.02 -4.28 -12.52
CA ARG A 106 4.96 -2.99 -13.20
C ARG A 106 4.44 -3.17 -14.61
N LYS A 107 3.44 -2.39 -14.99
CA LYS A 107 2.75 -2.57 -16.28
C LYS A 107 3.63 -2.21 -17.48
N SER A 108 4.55 -1.26 -17.32
CA SER A 108 5.39 -0.80 -18.43
C SER A 108 6.41 -1.84 -18.90
N ASP A 109 6.94 -2.68 -18.00
CA ASP A 109 8.02 -3.62 -18.33
C ASP A 109 7.89 -5.00 -17.69
N GLY A 110 6.89 -5.22 -16.86
CA GLY A 110 6.67 -6.51 -16.22
C GLY A 110 7.57 -6.82 -15.03
N LYS A 111 8.39 -5.88 -14.58
CA LYS A 111 9.25 -6.10 -13.40
C LYS A 111 8.39 -6.28 -12.16
N GLU A 112 8.80 -7.20 -11.30
CA GLU A 112 8.09 -7.55 -10.09
C GLU A 112 8.75 -6.95 -8.86
N PHE A 113 7.91 -6.47 -7.92
CA PHE A 113 8.38 -5.87 -6.67
C PHE A 113 7.44 -6.26 -5.54
N TYR A 114 7.98 -6.22 -4.31
CA TYR A 114 7.17 -6.18 -3.10
C TYR A 114 7.12 -4.75 -2.60
N LEU A 115 5.95 -4.15 -2.60
CA LEU A 115 5.72 -2.79 -2.09
C LEU A 115 4.93 -2.86 -0.79
N GLY A 116 5.07 -1.84 0.04
CA GLY A 116 4.23 -1.71 1.23
C GLY A 116 2.77 -1.52 0.82
N LEU A 117 1.88 -2.34 1.35
CA LEU A 117 0.46 -2.26 0.99
C LEU A 117 -0.15 -0.91 1.40
N ALA A 118 0.34 -0.32 2.50
CA ALA A 118 -0.11 1.00 2.96
C ALA A 118 0.41 2.15 2.09
N GLU A 119 1.29 1.87 1.12
CA GLU A 119 1.90 2.88 0.26
C GLU A 119 1.26 2.94 -1.14
N ILE A 120 0.29 2.07 -1.43
CA ILE A 120 -0.34 1.98 -2.74
C ILE A 120 -1.86 2.15 -2.64
N LYS A 121 -2.45 2.58 -3.74
CA LYS A 121 -3.90 2.76 -3.88
C LYS A 121 -4.36 2.18 -5.20
N ALA A 122 -5.63 1.76 -5.28
CA ALA A 122 -6.21 1.34 -6.55
C ALA A 122 -6.32 2.54 -7.50
N VAL A 123 -6.04 2.30 -8.77
CA VAL A 123 -6.17 3.34 -9.81
C VAL A 123 -7.63 3.72 -10.02
N ASP A 124 -8.51 2.73 -10.03
CA ASP A 124 -9.96 2.96 -10.17
C ASP A 124 -10.56 3.38 -8.83
N LYS A 125 -10.80 4.68 -8.69
CA LYS A 125 -11.33 5.27 -7.45
C LYS A 125 -12.76 4.83 -7.11
N LYS A 126 -13.47 4.26 -8.06
CA LYS A 126 -14.84 3.78 -7.88
C LYS A 126 -14.90 2.29 -7.52
N SER A 127 -13.77 1.61 -7.53
CA SER A 127 -13.70 0.18 -7.25
C SER A 127 -13.82 -0.12 -5.76
N VAL A 128 -14.28 -1.32 -5.45
CA VAL A 128 -14.27 -1.85 -4.08
C VAL A 128 -12.83 -1.92 -3.56
N ASN A 129 -11.89 -2.28 -4.43
CA ASN A 129 -10.48 -2.35 -4.06
C ASN A 129 -9.92 -1.01 -3.57
N TYR A 130 -10.37 0.11 -4.16
CA TYR A 130 -9.94 1.43 -3.72
C TYR A 130 -10.31 1.65 -2.25
N GLN A 131 -11.56 1.37 -1.89
CA GLN A 131 -12.03 1.54 -0.52
C GLN A 131 -11.28 0.60 0.44
N LEU A 132 -11.08 -0.65 0.04
CA LEU A 132 -10.42 -1.63 0.89
C LEU A 132 -8.97 -1.25 1.18
N LEU A 133 -8.22 -0.86 0.15
CA LEU A 133 -6.82 -0.46 0.31
C LEU A 133 -6.69 0.86 1.07
N ASP A 134 -7.60 1.81 0.83
CA ASP A 134 -7.60 3.08 1.52
C ASP A 134 -7.90 2.91 3.02
N ASP A 135 -8.88 2.08 3.36
CA ASP A 135 -9.19 1.78 4.77
C ASP A 135 -7.96 1.21 5.49
N TYR A 136 -7.27 0.27 4.86
CA TYR A 136 -6.06 -0.30 5.42
C TYR A 136 -4.95 0.74 5.59
N ALA A 137 -4.69 1.53 4.55
CA ALA A 137 -3.62 2.53 4.57
C ALA A 137 -3.86 3.59 5.64
N VAL A 138 -5.10 4.08 5.78
CA VAL A 138 -5.47 5.06 6.80
C VAL A 138 -5.28 4.47 8.20
N TRP A 139 -5.78 3.25 8.43
CA TRP A 139 -5.60 2.58 9.71
C TRP A 139 -4.12 2.41 10.04
N PHE A 140 -3.33 1.93 9.09
CA PHE A 140 -1.91 1.63 9.29
C PHE A 140 -1.14 2.89 9.71
N VAL A 141 -1.30 3.99 8.97
CA VAL A 141 -0.59 5.24 9.24
C VAL A 141 -0.96 5.81 10.59
N ASN A 142 -2.21 5.67 11.01
CA ASN A 142 -2.69 6.23 12.28
C ASN A 142 -2.35 5.39 13.51
N ASN A 143 -1.95 4.14 13.33
CA ASN A 143 -1.80 3.21 14.46
C ASN A 143 -0.40 2.60 14.62
N ARG A 144 0.47 2.75 13.63
CA ARG A 144 1.84 2.24 13.72
C ARG A 144 2.73 3.10 14.61
#